data_aeac4e3328e4b0e74624591968697f36
#
_entry.id   aeac4e3328e4b0e74624591968697f36
#
_cell.length_a   1.000
_cell.length_b   1.000
_cell.length_c   1.000
_cell.angle_alpha   90.00
_cell.angle_beta   90.00
_cell.angle_gamma   90.00
#
_symmetry.space_group_name_H-M   'P 1'
#
loop_
_entity.id
_entity.type
_entity.pdbx_description
1 polymer ?
#
loop_
_entity_poly.entity_id
_entity_poly.type
_entity_poly.pdbx_seq_one_letter_code
_entity_poly.pdbx_strand_id
1 'polypeptide(L)'
;GRELGQKCVTNYWFPDGYKDIPIDREAPRKRMMTALDEVFSEDMDPQYNLDAIESKVFGIGAESYTVGSNEFCVGYATSRKKACCLDAGHYHPTEVISDKISSVLLFPDELLLHVSRPVRWDSDHVVILDDELNAIAQSLVRTNLLARTHIGLDFFDASINRIACWVIGMRNMQKALLKAMLEPTETFKKLELDGDYTSRLALTEEQKVMPFGAVWDYFCEKAGVPVGDAWLSEVKQYEKDVLSKR
;
A
#
# COMPACT_ATOMS: atom_id res chain seq x y z
N GLY A 1 -12.24 13.45 -9.92
CA GLY A 1 -11.23 14.37 -9.38
C GLY A 1 -11.66 15.81 -9.48
N ARG A 2 -12.03 16.29 -10.65
CA ARG A 2 -12.39 17.69 -10.87
C ARG A 2 -13.56 18.16 -9.99
N GLU A 3 -14.61 17.38 -9.86
CA GLU A 3 -15.77 17.71 -9.00
C GLU A 3 -15.40 17.69 -7.52
N LEU A 4 -14.47 16.83 -7.11
CA LEU A 4 -13.97 16.74 -5.74
C LEU A 4 -12.88 17.78 -5.43
N GLY A 5 -12.37 18.48 -6.45
CA GLY A 5 -11.27 19.43 -6.30
C GLY A 5 -9.93 18.80 -5.88
N GLN A 6 -9.74 17.51 -6.13
CA GLN A 6 -8.52 16.76 -5.75
C GLN A 6 -8.19 15.69 -6.79
N LYS A 7 -6.93 15.26 -6.79
CA LYS A 7 -6.46 14.18 -7.67
C LYS A 7 -7.10 12.84 -7.27
N CYS A 8 -7.71 12.16 -8.23
CA CYS A 8 -8.14 10.78 -8.12
C CYS A 8 -7.08 9.87 -8.73
N VAL A 9 -6.84 8.74 -8.09
CA VAL A 9 -5.94 7.70 -8.62
C VAL A 9 -6.78 6.56 -9.15
N THR A 10 -6.58 6.21 -10.42
CA THR A 10 -7.23 5.08 -11.07
C THR A 10 -6.22 3.95 -11.19
N ASN A 11 -6.53 2.80 -10.62
CA ASN A 11 -5.67 1.64 -10.69
C ASN A 11 -6.10 0.69 -11.79
N TYR A 12 -5.14 0.22 -12.58
CA TYR A 12 -5.34 -0.74 -13.66
C TYR A 12 -4.60 -2.03 -13.33
N TRP A 13 -5.36 -3.03 -12.93
CA TRP A 13 -4.91 -4.38 -12.68
C TRP A 13 -5.39 -5.31 -13.79
N PHE A 14 -4.50 -6.20 -14.27
CA PHE A 14 -4.78 -7.11 -15.39
C PHE A 14 -4.50 -8.55 -14.96
N PRO A 15 -5.53 -9.42 -15.00
CA PRO A 15 -5.36 -10.84 -14.65
C PRO A 15 -4.77 -11.67 -15.80
N ASP A 16 -4.33 -11.04 -16.89
CA ASP A 16 -3.86 -11.72 -18.09
C ASP A 16 -2.69 -12.65 -17.82
N GLY A 17 -2.85 -13.89 -18.24
CA GLY A 17 -1.84 -14.93 -18.08
C GLY A 17 -2.18 -16.17 -18.90
N TYR A 18 -1.31 -17.16 -18.78
CA TYR A 18 -1.49 -18.46 -19.41
C TYR A 18 -1.32 -19.56 -18.37
N LYS A 19 -2.17 -20.59 -18.44
CA LYS A 19 -2.09 -21.72 -17.52
C LYS A 19 -0.73 -22.42 -17.58
N ASP A 20 -0.17 -22.52 -18.79
CA ASP A 20 1.19 -23.00 -19.01
C ASP A 20 2.07 -21.89 -19.61
N ILE A 21 3.37 -22.08 -19.57
CA ILE A 21 4.32 -21.07 -20.03
C ILE A 21 4.32 -21.04 -21.56
N PRO A 22 4.03 -19.90 -22.21
CA PRO A 22 4.04 -19.80 -23.67
C PRO A 22 5.48 -19.90 -24.21
N ILE A 23 5.61 -20.40 -25.44
CA ILE A 23 6.89 -20.43 -26.15
C ILE A 23 7.38 -19.00 -26.41
N ASP A 24 6.50 -18.15 -26.93
CA ASP A 24 6.78 -16.73 -27.11
C ASP A 24 6.21 -15.92 -25.92
N ARG A 25 7.09 -15.58 -24.99
CA ARG A 25 6.74 -14.77 -23.80
C ARG A 25 6.65 -13.28 -24.09
N GLU A 26 7.19 -12.83 -25.24
CA GLU A 26 7.22 -11.41 -25.59
C GLU A 26 5.93 -10.96 -26.26
N ALA A 27 5.36 -11.75 -27.13
CA ALA A 27 4.16 -11.40 -27.89
C ALA A 27 2.95 -10.98 -27.01
N PRO A 28 2.57 -11.69 -25.93
CA PRO A 28 1.50 -11.25 -25.05
C PRO A 28 1.81 -9.93 -24.34
N ARG A 29 3.08 -9.68 -23.97
CA ARG A 29 3.48 -8.40 -23.35
C ARG A 29 3.43 -7.25 -24.36
N LYS A 30 3.82 -7.46 -25.60
CA LYS A 30 3.65 -6.46 -26.69
C LYS A 30 2.18 -6.12 -26.92
N ARG A 31 1.30 -7.12 -26.93
CA ARG A 31 -0.16 -6.88 -27.05
C ARG A 31 -0.70 -6.07 -25.87
N MET A 32 -0.30 -6.43 -24.65
CA MET A 32 -0.70 -5.65 -23.45
C MET A 32 -0.20 -4.22 -23.53
N MET A 33 1.06 -4.00 -23.93
CA MET A 33 1.61 -2.66 -24.10
C MET A 33 0.80 -1.85 -25.12
N THR A 34 0.44 -2.42 -26.27
CA THR A 34 -0.38 -1.77 -27.29
C THR A 34 -1.78 -1.46 -26.76
N ALA A 35 -2.42 -2.40 -26.06
CA ALA A 35 -3.75 -2.19 -25.47
C ALA A 35 -3.74 -1.09 -24.40
N LEU A 36 -2.71 -1.05 -23.56
CA LEU A 36 -2.53 0.01 -22.57
C LEU A 36 -2.27 1.37 -23.22
N ASP A 37 -1.47 1.43 -24.29
CA ASP A 37 -1.25 2.66 -25.07
C ASP A 37 -2.57 3.18 -25.69
N GLU A 38 -3.47 2.27 -26.09
CA GLU A 38 -4.81 2.63 -26.57
C GLU A 38 -5.73 3.12 -25.44
N VAL A 39 -5.76 2.41 -24.30
CA VAL A 39 -6.52 2.83 -23.10
C VAL A 39 -6.11 4.22 -22.62
N PHE A 40 -4.82 4.53 -22.67
CA PHE A 40 -4.27 5.81 -22.22
C PHE A 40 -4.06 6.83 -23.33
N SER A 41 -4.71 6.65 -24.49
CA SER A 41 -4.60 7.57 -25.62
C SER A 41 -5.23 8.95 -25.37
N GLU A 42 -6.19 9.04 -24.45
CA GLU A 42 -6.81 10.29 -24.04
C GLU A 42 -5.96 10.99 -22.96
N ASP A 43 -5.62 12.23 -23.21
CA ASP A 43 -4.90 13.06 -22.24
C ASP A 43 -5.85 13.52 -21.12
N MET A 44 -5.63 12.99 -19.94
CA MET A 44 -6.33 13.40 -18.72
C MET A 44 -5.54 14.49 -17.99
N ASP A 45 -6.25 15.44 -17.41
CA ASP A 45 -5.63 16.52 -16.63
C ASP A 45 -4.91 15.95 -15.39
N PRO A 46 -3.57 16.04 -15.30
CA PRO A 46 -2.79 15.43 -14.21
C PRO A 46 -3.06 16.07 -12.83
N GLN A 47 -3.73 17.24 -12.80
CA GLN A 47 -4.19 17.82 -11.54
C GLN A 47 -5.30 16.98 -10.91
N TYR A 48 -6.11 16.31 -11.73
CA TYR A 48 -7.31 15.61 -11.27
C TYR A 48 -7.29 14.10 -11.49
N ASN A 49 -6.34 13.60 -12.27
CA ASN A 49 -6.22 12.17 -12.56
C ASN A 49 -4.77 11.69 -12.51
N LEU A 50 -4.58 10.52 -11.94
CA LEU A 50 -3.35 9.75 -11.98
C LEU A 50 -3.69 8.30 -12.30
N ASP A 51 -3.16 7.78 -13.39
CA ASP A 51 -3.29 6.38 -13.75
C ASP A 51 -2.14 5.58 -13.15
N ALA A 52 -2.45 4.49 -12.47
CA ALA A 52 -1.51 3.56 -11.90
C ALA A 52 -1.65 2.18 -12.54
N ILE A 53 -0.52 1.51 -12.76
CA ILE A 53 -0.45 0.17 -13.33
C ILE A 53 -0.01 -0.81 -12.25
N GLU A 54 -0.81 -1.83 -12.03
CA GLU A 54 -0.57 -2.84 -11.00
C GLU A 54 -0.04 -4.15 -11.60
N SER A 55 1.00 -4.66 -10.99
CA SER A 55 1.58 -5.95 -11.35
C SER A 55 0.92 -7.11 -10.63
N LYS A 56 1.17 -8.33 -11.14
CA LYS A 56 0.73 -9.56 -10.51
C LYS A 56 1.81 -10.63 -10.59
N VAL A 57 1.90 -11.48 -9.56
CA VAL A 57 2.87 -12.60 -9.54
C VAL A 57 2.38 -13.75 -10.42
N PHE A 58 1.11 -14.12 -10.25
CA PHE A 58 0.44 -15.17 -11.04
C PHE A 58 -1.03 -14.82 -11.22
N GLY A 59 -1.67 -15.42 -12.22
CA GLY A 59 -3.05 -15.12 -12.57
C GLY A 59 -4.09 -15.71 -11.63
N ILE A 60 -5.33 -15.35 -11.85
CA ILE A 60 -6.49 -15.96 -11.22
C ILE A 60 -6.67 -17.37 -11.85
N GLY A 61 -6.84 -18.39 -11.01
CA GLY A 61 -7.05 -19.76 -11.49
C GLY A 61 -5.77 -20.54 -11.78
N ALA A 62 -4.67 -20.18 -11.15
CA ALA A 62 -3.37 -20.87 -11.17
C ALA A 62 -2.64 -20.86 -12.52
N GLU A 63 -2.65 -19.71 -13.20
CA GLU A 63 -1.77 -19.49 -14.35
C GLU A 63 -0.29 -19.49 -13.90
N SER A 64 0.53 -20.20 -14.66
CA SER A 64 1.98 -20.24 -14.45
C SER A 64 2.72 -19.06 -15.06
N TYR A 65 2.12 -18.37 -16.02
CA TYR A 65 2.68 -17.21 -16.69
C TYR A 65 1.76 -16.00 -16.56
N THR A 66 2.27 -14.92 -15.99
CA THR A 66 1.60 -13.64 -15.87
C THR A 66 2.17 -12.65 -16.88
N VAL A 67 1.31 -12.01 -17.68
CA VAL A 67 1.73 -11.02 -18.68
C VAL A 67 2.21 -9.76 -18.00
N GLY A 68 1.43 -9.22 -17.04
CA GLY A 68 1.74 -8.02 -16.27
C GLY A 68 2.66 -8.31 -15.08
N SER A 69 3.91 -8.73 -15.33
CA SER A 69 4.90 -8.87 -14.25
C SER A 69 5.31 -7.51 -13.68
N ASN A 70 5.95 -7.52 -12.50
CA ASN A 70 6.45 -6.29 -11.88
C ASN A 70 7.38 -5.50 -12.81
N GLU A 71 8.29 -6.17 -13.50
CA GLU A 71 9.25 -5.55 -14.42
C GLU A 71 8.53 -4.88 -15.61
N PHE A 72 7.47 -5.53 -16.13
CA PHE A 72 6.65 -4.96 -17.19
C PHE A 72 5.94 -3.69 -16.69
N CYS A 73 5.28 -3.77 -15.53
CA CYS A 73 4.50 -2.65 -14.99
C CYS A 73 5.37 -1.45 -14.62
N VAL A 74 6.51 -1.66 -13.95
CA VAL A 74 7.47 -0.58 -13.64
C VAL A 74 8.03 0.04 -14.91
N GLY A 75 8.43 -0.80 -15.89
CA GLY A 75 8.95 -0.32 -17.17
C GLY A 75 7.92 0.47 -17.97
N TYR A 76 6.69 -0.03 -18.04
CA TYR A 76 5.59 0.65 -18.72
C TYR A 76 5.24 1.98 -18.04
N ALA A 77 4.97 1.96 -16.73
CA ALA A 77 4.62 3.15 -15.96
C ALA A 77 5.68 4.25 -16.13
N THR A 78 6.96 3.91 -15.95
CA THR A 78 8.07 4.85 -16.12
C THR A 78 8.11 5.44 -17.53
N SER A 79 8.00 4.59 -18.57
CA SER A 79 8.12 5.03 -19.97
C SER A 79 6.93 5.86 -20.46
N ARG A 80 5.76 5.74 -19.82
CA ARG A 80 4.51 6.44 -20.16
C ARG A 80 4.11 7.51 -19.12
N LYS A 81 4.96 7.82 -18.17
CA LYS A 81 4.70 8.80 -17.09
C LYS A 81 3.41 8.47 -16.30
N LYS A 82 3.20 7.20 -16.04
CA LYS A 82 2.13 6.69 -15.18
C LYS A 82 2.69 6.33 -13.81
N ALA A 83 1.84 6.19 -12.79
CA ALA A 83 2.25 5.64 -11.52
C ALA A 83 2.36 4.10 -11.61
N CYS A 84 3.19 3.54 -10.75
CA CYS A 84 3.19 2.10 -10.50
C CYS A 84 2.38 1.83 -9.24
N CYS A 85 1.59 0.75 -9.21
CA CYS A 85 0.97 0.25 -8.00
C CYS A 85 1.80 -0.91 -7.45
N LEU A 86 2.20 -0.80 -6.19
CA LEU A 86 2.79 -1.90 -5.43
C LEU A 86 1.73 -2.46 -4.49
N ASP A 87 1.28 -3.67 -4.78
CA ASP A 87 0.33 -4.40 -3.94
C ASP A 87 1.06 -5.37 -3.01
N ALA A 88 0.72 -5.37 -1.71
CA ALA A 88 1.38 -6.18 -0.70
C ALA A 88 1.27 -7.69 -0.95
N GLY A 89 0.20 -8.14 -1.62
CA GLY A 89 -0.07 -9.54 -1.93
C GLY A 89 0.51 -10.04 -3.26
N HIS A 90 1.02 -9.14 -4.13
CA HIS A 90 1.40 -9.46 -5.50
C HIS A 90 2.89 -9.81 -5.68
N TYR A 91 3.56 -10.23 -4.62
CA TYR A 91 4.97 -10.64 -4.65
C TYR A 91 5.16 -12.02 -4.01
N HIS A 92 6.33 -12.59 -4.20
CA HIS A 92 6.68 -13.84 -3.53
C HIS A 92 6.57 -13.65 -2.01
N PRO A 93 6.13 -14.66 -1.22
CA PRO A 93 5.91 -14.52 0.23
C PRO A 93 7.13 -14.09 1.05
N THR A 94 8.33 -14.16 0.48
CA THR A 94 9.58 -13.69 1.09
C THR A 94 9.94 -12.25 0.70
N GLU A 95 9.19 -11.63 -0.20
CA GLU A 95 9.37 -10.25 -0.61
C GLU A 95 8.36 -9.33 0.11
N VAL A 96 8.78 -8.11 0.39
CA VAL A 96 7.96 -7.09 1.06
C VAL A 96 7.96 -5.80 0.25
N ILE A 97 6.82 -5.09 0.24
CA ILE A 97 6.71 -3.84 -0.55
C ILE A 97 7.49 -2.69 0.08
N SER A 98 7.71 -2.70 1.39
CA SER A 98 8.53 -1.70 2.07
C SER A 98 9.93 -1.56 1.49
N ASP A 99 10.53 -2.68 1.03
CA ASP A 99 11.85 -2.69 0.39
C ASP A 99 11.81 -2.16 -1.06
N LYS A 100 10.65 -2.19 -1.71
CA LYS A 100 10.48 -1.79 -3.11
C LYS A 100 10.19 -0.30 -3.29
N ILE A 101 9.59 0.35 -2.29
CA ILE A 101 9.11 1.75 -2.37
C ILE A 101 10.21 2.70 -2.84
N SER A 102 11.34 2.70 -2.15
CA SER A 102 12.43 3.64 -2.45
C SER A 102 13.07 3.39 -3.82
N SER A 103 13.17 2.13 -4.25
CA SER A 103 13.76 1.77 -5.54
C SER A 103 12.83 2.13 -6.70
N VAL A 104 11.53 1.87 -6.58
CA VAL A 104 10.57 2.21 -7.63
C VAL A 104 10.43 3.71 -7.79
N LEU A 105 10.33 4.48 -6.71
CA LEU A 105 10.19 5.94 -6.75
C LEU A 105 11.42 6.71 -7.25
N LEU A 106 12.49 6.02 -7.62
CA LEU A 106 13.58 6.63 -8.40
C LEU A 106 13.20 6.89 -9.87
N PHE A 107 12.14 6.27 -10.36
CA PHE A 107 11.79 6.30 -11.78
C PHE A 107 10.45 7.02 -12.06
N PRO A 108 9.27 6.57 -11.62
CA PRO A 108 8.04 7.32 -11.76
C PRO A 108 7.96 8.47 -10.76
N ASP A 109 7.18 9.49 -11.09
CA ASP A 109 6.99 10.66 -10.23
C ASP A 109 6.15 10.34 -8.97
N GLU A 110 5.17 9.48 -9.11
CA GLU A 110 4.23 9.12 -8.05
C GLU A 110 4.03 7.59 -7.99
N LEU A 111 3.62 7.10 -6.83
CA LEU A 111 3.41 5.69 -6.52
C LEU A 111 2.03 5.49 -5.89
N LEU A 112 1.35 4.43 -6.28
CA LEU A 112 0.21 3.89 -5.55
C LEU A 112 0.67 2.69 -4.72
N LEU A 113 0.24 2.61 -3.48
CA LEU A 113 0.36 1.41 -2.66
C LEU A 113 -1.02 0.80 -2.45
N HIS A 114 -1.15 -0.49 -2.70
CA HIS A 114 -2.23 -1.31 -2.19
C HIS A 114 -1.74 -2.06 -0.96
N VAL A 115 -2.20 -1.61 0.20
CA VAL A 115 -1.75 -2.15 1.49
C VAL A 115 -2.80 -3.10 2.02
N SER A 116 -2.44 -4.37 2.04
CA SER A 116 -3.18 -5.46 2.65
C SER A 116 -2.27 -6.24 3.59
N ARG A 117 -2.78 -7.28 4.23
CA ARG A 117 -1.98 -8.26 4.97
C ARG A 117 -2.06 -9.61 4.27
N PRO A 118 -1.15 -9.89 3.34
CA PRO A 118 -1.10 -11.19 2.69
C PRO A 118 -0.63 -12.26 3.69
N VAL A 119 -1.33 -13.39 3.72
CA VAL A 119 -0.96 -14.53 4.54
C VAL A 119 -0.53 -15.66 3.63
N ARG A 120 0.77 -15.73 3.33
CA ARG A 120 1.45 -16.69 2.44
C ARG A 120 1.20 -16.50 0.95
N TRP A 121 0.16 -15.83 0.55
CA TRP A 121 -0.25 -15.54 -0.82
C TRP A 121 -1.17 -14.31 -0.85
N ASP A 122 -1.63 -13.91 -2.00
CA ASP A 122 -2.58 -12.81 -2.22
C ASP A 122 -3.94 -13.12 -1.55
N SER A 123 -4.04 -12.87 -0.26
CA SER A 123 -5.21 -13.25 0.56
C SER A 123 -5.95 -12.07 1.17
N ASP A 124 -5.51 -10.86 0.91
CA ASP A 124 -6.17 -9.58 1.19
C ASP A 124 -6.82 -9.45 2.57
N HIS A 125 -6.12 -9.90 3.61
CA HIS A 125 -6.62 -9.71 4.98
C HIS A 125 -6.51 -8.25 5.42
N VAL A 126 -7.36 -7.89 6.39
CA VAL A 126 -7.30 -6.57 7.01
C VAL A 126 -5.92 -6.28 7.59
N VAL A 127 -5.48 -5.06 7.39
CA VAL A 127 -4.17 -4.57 7.85
C VAL A 127 -4.12 -4.54 9.37
N ILE A 128 -3.11 -5.16 9.94
CA ILE A 128 -2.79 -5.11 11.37
C ILE A 128 -1.50 -4.32 11.60
N LEU A 129 -1.24 -3.91 12.82
CA LEU A 129 -0.04 -3.14 13.17
C LEU A 129 1.15 -4.08 13.38
N ASP A 130 1.60 -4.71 12.29
CA ASP A 130 2.74 -5.62 12.25
C ASP A 130 4.04 -4.93 11.79
N ASP A 131 5.09 -5.72 11.64
CA ASP A 131 6.41 -5.21 11.27
C ASP A 131 6.43 -4.66 9.85
N GLU A 132 5.73 -5.30 8.89
CA GLU A 132 5.70 -4.82 7.52
C GLU A 132 4.94 -3.50 7.38
N LEU A 133 3.79 -3.35 8.05
CA LEU A 133 3.06 -2.09 8.05
C LEU A 133 3.90 -0.94 8.64
N ASN A 134 4.63 -1.21 9.72
CA ASN A 134 5.55 -0.24 10.30
C ASN A 134 6.70 0.08 9.32
N ALA A 135 7.26 -0.93 8.63
CA ALA A 135 8.33 -0.73 7.64
C ALA A 135 7.88 0.08 6.43
N ILE A 136 6.66 -0.13 5.92
CA ILE A 136 6.06 0.70 4.87
C ILE A 136 6.01 2.16 5.32
N ALA A 137 5.43 2.42 6.50
CA ALA A 137 5.34 3.77 7.03
C ALA A 137 6.72 4.42 7.23
N GLN A 138 7.67 3.68 7.78
CA GLN A 138 9.05 4.13 7.96
C GLN A 138 9.74 4.44 6.63
N SER A 139 9.58 3.59 5.61
CA SER A 139 10.13 3.82 4.28
C SER A 139 9.63 5.13 3.68
N LEU A 140 8.34 5.45 3.85
CA LEU A 140 7.74 6.68 3.34
C LEU A 140 8.22 7.93 4.10
N VAL A 141 8.30 7.84 5.43
CA VAL A 141 8.63 9.00 6.28
C VAL A 141 10.13 9.29 6.29
N ARG A 142 10.98 8.27 6.49
CA ARG A 142 12.44 8.40 6.57
C ARG A 142 13.06 8.99 5.30
N THR A 143 12.44 8.75 4.16
CA THR A 143 12.92 9.19 2.84
C THR A 143 12.10 10.34 2.25
N ASN A 144 11.13 10.87 3.02
CA ASN A 144 10.26 11.98 2.62
C ASN A 144 9.47 11.71 1.33
N LEU A 145 8.93 10.50 1.19
CA LEU A 145 8.20 10.06 0.00
C LEU A 145 6.67 10.14 0.13
N LEU A 146 6.13 10.53 1.30
CA LEU A 146 4.69 10.62 1.54
C LEU A 146 3.95 11.50 0.52
N ALA A 147 4.54 12.63 0.14
CA ALA A 147 3.92 13.56 -0.80
C ALA A 147 3.80 13.01 -2.24
N ARG A 148 4.53 11.93 -2.53
CA ARG A 148 4.58 11.27 -3.84
C ARG A 148 3.92 9.89 -3.82
N THR A 149 3.29 9.52 -2.68
CA THR A 149 2.72 8.18 -2.50
C THR A 149 1.26 8.27 -2.13
N HIS A 150 0.43 7.57 -2.89
CA HIS A 150 -0.99 7.38 -2.62
C HIS A 150 -1.16 6.03 -1.92
N ILE A 151 -1.78 6.04 -0.74
CA ILE A 151 -1.97 4.82 0.05
C ILE A 151 -3.43 4.39 -0.06
N GLY A 152 -3.66 3.30 -0.79
CA GLY A 152 -4.92 2.57 -0.81
C GLY A 152 -4.86 1.39 0.16
N LEU A 153 -5.90 1.19 0.95
CA LEU A 153 -6.07 -0.02 1.74
C LEU A 153 -6.93 -0.98 0.95
N ASP A 154 -6.31 -2.04 0.44
CA ASP A 154 -6.95 -3.01 -0.44
C ASP A 154 -7.04 -4.37 0.24
N PHE A 155 -8.18 -4.64 0.86
CA PHE A 155 -8.43 -5.89 1.57
C PHE A 155 -9.91 -6.28 1.56
N PHE A 156 -10.19 -7.59 1.61
CA PHE A 156 -11.51 -8.21 1.54
C PHE A 156 -11.72 -9.21 2.69
N ASP A 157 -11.68 -8.77 3.93
CA ASP A 157 -11.89 -9.68 5.05
C ASP A 157 -13.39 -9.87 5.32
N ALA A 158 -13.93 -11.00 4.88
CA ALA A 158 -15.33 -11.36 5.09
C ALA A 158 -15.61 -12.08 6.42
N SER A 159 -14.58 -12.37 7.22
CA SER A 159 -14.70 -13.03 8.51
C SER A 159 -15.19 -12.11 9.63
N ILE A 160 -15.13 -10.80 9.40
CA ILE A 160 -15.54 -9.77 10.35
C ILE A 160 -16.48 -8.75 9.71
N ASN A 161 -17.09 -7.91 10.52
CA ASN A 161 -17.91 -6.81 10.06
C ASN A 161 -17.11 -5.89 9.12
N ARG A 162 -17.67 -5.58 7.94
CA ARG A 162 -17.00 -4.76 6.93
C ARG A 162 -16.63 -3.35 7.44
N ILE A 163 -17.51 -2.70 8.19
CA ILE A 163 -17.24 -1.36 8.74
C ILE A 163 -16.10 -1.45 9.77
N ALA A 164 -16.15 -2.45 10.65
CA ALA A 164 -15.06 -2.70 11.60
C ALA A 164 -13.73 -2.97 10.88
N CYS A 165 -13.75 -3.75 9.80
CA CYS A 165 -12.60 -4.02 8.96
C CYS A 165 -11.95 -2.72 8.45
N TRP A 166 -12.74 -1.82 7.88
CA TRP A 166 -12.25 -0.51 7.41
C TRP A 166 -11.69 0.35 8.53
N VAL A 167 -12.40 0.43 9.68
CA VAL A 167 -11.92 1.21 10.82
C VAL A 167 -10.60 0.65 11.35
N ILE A 168 -10.47 -0.67 11.48
CA ILE A 168 -9.24 -1.31 11.95
C ILE A 168 -8.08 -0.99 11.00
N GLY A 169 -8.26 -1.23 9.70
CA GLY A 169 -7.20 -1.01 8.71
C GLY A 169 -6.75 0.44 8.64
N MET A 170 -7.70 1.39 8.53
CA MET A 170 -7.40 2.83 8.49
C MET A 170 -6.66 3.29 9.75
N ARG A 171 -7.14 2.90 10.93
CA ARG A 171 -6.48 3.26 12.20
C ARG A 171 -5.09 2.67 12.32
N ASN A 172 -4.87 1.44 11.86
CA ASN A 172 -3.56 0.81 11.92
C ASN A 172 -2.56 1.46 10.97
N MET A 173 -2.96 1.81 9.75
CA MET A 173 -2.10 2.57 8.83
C MET A 173 -1.74 3.95 9.41
N GLN A 174 -2.71 4.67 9.95
CA GLN A 174 -2.47 5.97 10.58
C GLN A 174 -1.56 5.87 11.81
N LYS A 175 -1.71 4.81 12.64
CA LYS A 175 -0.82 4.56 13.77
C LYS A 175 0.62 4.26 13.33
N ALA A 176 0.79 3.47 12.27
CA ALA A 176 2.12 3.19 11.71
C ALA A 176 2.78 4.48 11.20
N LEU A 177 2.04 5.32 10.48
CA LEU A 177 2.53 6.63 10.04
C LEU A 177 2.89 7.54 11.22
N LEU A 178 2.04 7.62 12.25
CA LEU A 178 2.32 8.40 13.46
C LEU A 178 3.60 7.92 14.15
N LYS A 179 3.78 6.61 14.30
CA LYS A 179 5.01 6.03 14.87
C LYS A 179 6.24 6.43 14.06
N ALA A 180 6.16 6.32 12.73
CA ALA A 180 7.25 6.70 11.86
C ALA A 180 7.57 8.21 11.91
N MET A 181 6.56 9.08 11.99
CA MET A 181 6.74 10.53 12.12
C MET A 181 7.35 10.96 13.45
N LEU A 182 7.15 10.19 14.51
CA LEU A 182 7.73 10.44 15.84
C LEU A 182 9.12 9.83 16.00
N GLU A 183 9.64 9.12 15.02
CA GLU A 183 10.97 8.54 15.04
C GLU A 183 12.05 9.63 14.91
N PRO A 184 13.14 9.55 15.70
CA PRO A 184 14.27 10.48 15.57
C PRO A 184 15.16 10.14 14.36
N THR A 185 14.57 10.19 13.16
CA THR A 185 15.16 9.72 11.90
C THR A 185 16.56 10.30 11.63
N GLU A 186 16.78 11.58 11.88
CA GLU A 186 18.09 12.22 11.64
C GLU A 186 19.16 11.70 12.59
N THR A 187 18.80 11.35 13.83
CA THR A 187 19.72 10.69 14.76
C THR A 187 20.12 9.32 14.23
N PHE A 188 19.19 8.54 13.73
CA PHE A 188 19.47 7.21 13.19
C PHE A 188 20.32 7.27 11.92
N LYS A 189 20.04 8.19 11.02
CA LYS A 189 20.86 8.45 9.82
C LYS A 189 22.30 8.83 10.20
N LYS A 190 22.46 9.67 11.22
CA LYS A 190 23.79 10.06 11.69
C LYS A 190 24.56 8.86 12.23
N LEU A 191 23.94 8.01 13.04
CA LEU A 191 24.58 6.79 13.54
C LEU A 191 25.01 5.85 12.42
N GLU A 192 24.22 5.72 11.36
CA GLU A 192 24.60 4.95 10.17
C GLU A 192 25.82 5.53 9.46
N LEU A 193 25.85 6.84 9.26
CA LEU A 193 26.98 7.53 8.63
C LEU A 193 28.27 7.42 9.46
N ASP A 194 28.14 7.44 10.78
CA ASP A 194 29.25 7.31 11.72
C ASP A 194 29.70 5.82 11.87
N GLY A 195 28.98 4.86 11.29
CA GLY A 195 29.24 3.41 11.41
C GLY A 195 28.87 2.82 12.75
N ASP A 196 28.13 3.54 13.60
CA ASP A 196 27.67 3.08 14.90
C ASP A 196 26.34 2.30 14.79
N TYR A 197 26.41 1.14 14.16
CA TYR A 197 25.26 0.26 13.98
C TYR A 197 24.73 -0.34 15.29
N THR A 198 25.58 -0.44 16.31
CA THR A 198 25.19 -0.94 17.66
C THR A 198 24.22 0.04 18.30
N SER A 199 24.57 1.30 18.41
CA SER A 199 23.69 2.32 18.97
C SER A 199 22.42 2.50 18.15
N ARG A 200 22.52 2.46 16.82
CA ARG A 200 21.36 2.51 15.94
C ARG A 200 20.36 1.39 16.26
N LEU A 201 20.84 0.14 16.32
CA LEU A 201 19.96 -1.00 16.62
C LEU A 201 19.34 -0.89 18.01
N ALA A 202 20.15 -0.59 19.05
CA ALA A 202 19.67 -0.45 20.41
C ALA A 202 18.55 0.61 20.50
N LEU A 203 18.77 1.79 19.93
CA LEU A 203 17.80 2.89 19.98
C LEU A 203 16.55 2.62 19.13
N THR A 204 16.66 1.91 18.01
CA THR A 204 15.48 1.49 17.26
C THR A 204 14.63 0.48 18.00
N GLU A 205 15.24 -0.42 18.79
CA GLU A 205 14.48 -1.34 19.67
C GLU A 205 13.80 -0.60 20.83
N GLU A 206 14.50 0.33 21.50
CA GLU A 206 13.88 1.16 22.56
C GLU A 206 12.72 2.01 22.01
N GLN A 207 12.79 2.47 20.76
CA GLN A 207 11.71 3.19 20.09
C GLN A 207 10.41 2.38 20.01
N LYS A 208 10.48 1.06 19.91
CA LYS A 208 9.28 0.21 19.76
C LYS A 208 8.37 0.23 20.99
N VAL A 209 8.91 0.54 22.18
CA VAL A 209 8.18 0.55 23.45
C VAL A 209 7.82 1.95 23.95
N MET A 210 8.08 2.98 23.16
CA MET A 210 7.66 4.35 23.47
C MET A 210 6.12 4.44 23.57
N PRO A 211 5.56 5.38 24.38
CA PRO A 211 4.13 5.47 24.67
C PRO A 211 3.31 6.05 23.51
N PHE A 212 3.44 5.51 22.33
CA PHE A 212 2.72 5.94 21.11
C PHE A 212 1.18 5.90 21.29
N GLY A 213 0.68 4.98 22.13
CA GLY A 213 -0.75 4.90 22.42
C GLY A 213 -1.30 6.19 23.00
N ALA A 214 -0.59 6.81 23.94
CA ALA A 214 -1.02 8.08 24.52
C ALA A 214 -1.05 9.23 23.49
N VAL A 215 -0.07 9.26 22.58
CA VAL A 215 -0.04 10.25 21.48
C VAL A 215 -1.19 10.01 20.51
N TRP A 216 -1.46 8.74 20.17
CA TRP A 216 -2.58 8.35 19.32
C TRP A 216 -3.93 8.74 19.96
N ASP A 217 -4.13 8.49 21.23
CA ASP A 217 -5.36 8.83 21.93
C ASP A 217 -5.57 10.35 21.94
N TYR A 218 -4.52 11.13 22.23
CA TYR A 218 -4.57 12.59 22.13
C TYR A 218 -4.90 13.07 20.72
N PHE A 219 -4.33 12.45 19.68
CA PHE A 219 -4.69 12.75 18.29
C PHE A 219 -6.18 12.50 18.04
N CYS A 220 -6.72 11.36 18.48
CA CYS A 220 -8.15 11.05 18.35
C CYS A 220 -9.03 12.10 19.05
N GLU A 221 -8.70 12.50 20.27
CA GLU A 221 -9.40 13.56 20.99
C GLU A 221 -9.41 14.88 20.22
N LYS A 222 -8.25 15.30 19.70
CA LYS A 222 -8.11 16.53 18.90
C LYS A 222 -8.87 16.47 17.58
N ALA A 223 -8.94 15.31 16.96
CA ALA A 223 -9.68 15.08 15.72
C ALA A 223 -11.20 14.91 15.95
N GLY A 224 -11.66 14.84 17.20
CA GLY A 224 -13.06 14.61 17.53
C GLY A 224 -13.56 13.22 17.14
N VAL A 225 -12.67 12.21 17.13
CA VAL A 225 -12.99 10.83 16.80
C VAL A 225 -12.85 9.92 18.02
N PRO A 226 -13.53 8.74 18.05
CA PRO A 226 -13.50 7.85 19.21
C PRO A 226 -12.08 7.43 19.62
N VAL A 227 -11.78 7.54 20.90
CA VAL A 227 -10.53 7.11 21.52
C VAL A 227 -10.59 5.61 21.81
N GLY A 228 -9.46 4.92 21.70
CA GLY A 228 -9.33 3.51 22.00
C GLY A 228 -10.28 2.65 21.16
N ASP A 229 -11.08 1.83 21.81
CA ASP A 229 -12.08 0.93 21.23
C ASP A 229 -13.52 1.47 21.28
N ALA A 230 -13.73 2.72 21.66
CA ALA A 230 -15.07 3.31 21.84
C ALA A 230 -15.93 3.26 20.55
N TRP A 231 -15.31 3.26 19.37
CA TRP A 231 -15.99 3.10 18.07
C TRP A 231 -16.69 1.75 17.91
N LEU A 232 -16.22 0.71 18.63
CA LEU A 232 -16.72 -0.67 18.46
C LEU A 232 -18.17 -0.80 18.93
N SER A 233 -18.58 -0.04 19.93
CA SER A 233 -19.96 -0.04 20.44
C SER A 233 -20.97 0.40 19.37
N GLU A 234 -20.62 1.38 18.54
CA GLU A 234 -21.46 1.84 17.44
C GLU A 234 -21.61 0.79 16.34
N VAL A 235 -20.50 0.10 16.01
CA VAL A 235 -20.52 -1.02 15.04
C VAL A 235 -21.42 -2.15 15.56
N LYS A 236 -21.30 -2.50 16.84
CA LYS A 236 -22.15 -3.55 17.46
C LYS A 236 -23.62 -3.16 17.50
N GLN A 237 -23.91 -1.89 17.75
CA GLN A 237 -25.28 -1.40 17.68
C GLN A 237 -25.83 -1.47 16.26
N TYR A 238 -25.03 -1.09 15.25
CA TYR A 238 -25.41 -1.22 13.84
C TYR A 238 -25.63 -2.69 13.41
N GLU A 239 -24.81 -3.61 13.85
CA GLU A 239 -25.02 -5.05 13.63
C GLU A 239 -26.38 -5.48 14.14
N LYS A 240 -26.73 -5.08 15.38
CA LYS A 240 -28.01 -5.44 16.02
C LYS A 240 -29.21 -4.79 15.35
N ASP A 241 -29.11 -3.51 15.01
CA ASP A 241 -30.28 -2.73 14.56
C ASP A 241 -30.55 -2.86 13.07
N VAL A 242 -29.51 -3.10 12.28
CA VAL A 242 -29.59 -3.10 10.82
C VAL A 242 -29.22 -4.46 10.21
N LEU A 243 -28.02 -4.99 10.48
CA LEU A 243 -27.55 -6.17 9.78
C LEU A 243 -28.32 -7.44 10.16
N SER A 244 -28.67 -7.58 11.44
CA SER A 244 -29.45 -8.75 11.91
C SER A 244 -30.88 -8.83 11.36
N LYS A 245 -31.35 -7.75 10.70
CA LYS A 245 -32.70 -7.64 10.13
C LYS A 245 -32.70 -7.79 8.59
N ARG A 246 -31.54 -8.03 8.00
CA ARG A 246 -31.35 -8.30 6.58
C ARG A 246 -31.06 -9.78 6.36
#